data_da39849c634b8428d96f875396071552
#
_entry.id   da39849c634b8428d96f875396071552
#
_cell.length_a   1.000
_cell.length_b   1.000
_cell.length_c   1.000
_cell.angle_alpha   90.00
_cell.angle_beta   90.00
_cell.angle_gamma   90.00
#
_symmetry.space_group_name_H-M   'P 1'
#
loop_
_entity.id
_entity.type
_entity.pdbx_description
1 polymer ?
#
loop_
_entity_poly.entity_id
_entity_poly.type
_entity_poly.pdbx_seq_one_letter_code
_entity_poly.pdbx_strand_id
1 'polypeptide(L)'
;MTSRLQKIYKEEVVPVLMKQFGYTNPMQVPRLSKITLNMGVGEAAANKKVLENAVADMTKISGQKPIVTKTRVSVASFKIRDGWPIGCKVTLRRDAMYEFLDRLINVSLPRVRDFRGVSARSFDGRGNFNMGVKEQIVFPEIDFDAVDAIRGLDIAITTTANTDAEARALLAAFRFPFRN
;
A
#
# COMPACT_ATOMS: atom_id res chain seq x y z
N MET A 1 1.45 -10.85 19.01
CA MET A 1 2.36 -11.75 18.27
C MET A 1 3.18 -10.90 17.30
N THR A 2 4.48 -11.10 17.20
CA THR A 2 5.33 -10.35 16.26
C THR A 2 5.15 -10.94 14.86
N SER A 3 4.87 -10.12 13.86
CA SER A 3 4.71 -10.58 12.46
C SER A 3 6.02 -11.19 11.90
N ARG A 4 5.92 -12.11 10.94
CA ARG A 4 7.06 -12.77 10.32
C ARG A 4 8.07 -11.77 9.73
N LEU A 5 7.58 -10.80 8.95
CA LEU A 5 8.46 -9.79 8.34
C LEU A 5 9.12 -8.87 9.35
N GLN A 6 8.52 -8.64 10.50
CA GLN A 6 9.15 -7.86 11.56
C GLN A 6 10.33 -8.59 12.21
N LYS A 7 10.25 -9.92 12.32
CA LYS A 7 11.38 -10.75 12.76
C LYS A 7 12.50 -10.70 11.74
N ILE A 8 12.19 -10.94 10.46
CA ILE A 8 13.14 -10.86 9.35
C ILE A 8 13.81 -9.48 9.32
N TYR A 9 13.07 -8.40 9.53
CA TYR A 9 13.64 -7.06 9.61
C TYR A 9 14.75 -6.97 10.67
N LYS A 10 14.48 -7.45 11.90
CA LYS A 10 15.43 -7.37 13.01
C LYS A 10 16.64 -8.29 12.83
N GLU A 11 16.43 -9.49 12.33
CA GLU A 11 17.43 -10.55 12.29
C GLU A 11 18.29 -10.51 11.02
N GLU A 12 17.67 -10.17 9.87
CA GLU A 12 18.34 -10.24 8.57
C GLU A 12 18.57 -8.86 7.95
N VAL A 13 17.54 -8.01 7.90
CA VAL A 13 17.57 -6.76 7.14
C VAL A 13 18.48 -5.71 7.80
N VAL A 14 18.40 -5.55 9.10
CA VAL A 14 19.21 -4.56 9.85
C VAL A 14 20.70 -4.82 9.67
N PRO A 15 21.26 -6.04 9.87
CA PRO A 15 22.68 -6.31 9.66
C PRO A 15 23.15 -6.08 8.22
N VAL A 16 22.31 -6.43 7.23
CA VAL A 16 22.63 -6.24 5.81
C VAL A 16 22.74 -4.75 5.48
N LEU A 17 21.76 -3.95 5.86
CA LEU A 17 21.75 -2.51 5.59
C LEU A 17 22.85 -1.76 6.35
N MET A 18 23.17 -2.18 7.57
CA MET A 18 24.30 -1.62 8.32
C MET A 18 25.63 -1.81 7.58
N LYS A 19 25.87 -3.00 7.01
CA LYS A 19 27.06 -3.27 6.20
C LYS A 19 27.07 -2.46 4.90
N GLN A 20 25.92 -2.39 4.23
CA GLN A 20 25.82 -1.77 2.91
C GLN A 20 26.01 -0.25 2.94
N PHE A 21 25.46 0.42 3.94
CA PHE A 21 25.46 1.87 4.06
C PHE A 21 26.41 2.41 5.16
N GLY A 22 27.09 1.54 5.90
CA GLY A 22 28.05 1.93 6.91
C GLY A 22 27.44 2.59 8.14
N TYR A 23 26.20 2.24 8.51
CA TYR A 23 25.57 2.77 9.72
C TYR A 23 26.28 2.28 10.98
N THR A 24 26.55 3.20 11.89
CA THR A 24 27.20 2.91 13.19
C THR A 24 26.19 2.50 14.26
N ASN A 25 24.94 2.95 14.13
CA ASN A 25 23.89 2.69 15.11
C ASN A 25 22.71 1.98 14.42
N PRO A 26 22.20 0.86 14.96
CA PRO A 26 21.03 0.16 14.44
C PRO A 26 19.77 1.05 14.33
N MET A 27 19.67 2.10 15.14
CA MET A 27 18.54 3.04 15.08
C MET A 27 18.58 3.98 13.88
N GLN A 28 19.70 4.08 13.17
CA GLN A 28 19.83 4.84 11.91
C GLN A 28 19.31 4.07 10.72
N VAL A 29 19.22 2.73 10.84
CA VAL A 29 18.77 1.88 9.74
C VAL A 29 17.34 2.23 9.34
N PRO A 30 17.08 2.42 8.04
CA PRO A 30 15.73 2.72 7.55
C PRO A 30 14.75 1.60 7.90
N ARG A 31 13.54 2.01 8.28
CA ARG A 31 12.44 1.10 8.61
C ARG A 31 11.15 1.54 7.94
N LEU A 32 10.21 0.63 7.83
CA LEU A 32 8.86 0.97 7.41
C LEU A 32 8.15 1.79 8.50
N SER A 33 7.53 2.87 8.11
CA SER A 33 6.78 3.77 9.00
C SER A 33 5.28 3.49 8.96
N LYS A 34 4.71 3.43 7.76
CA LYS A 34 3.29 3.16 7.50
C LYS A 34 3.09 2.67 6.08
N ILE A 35 1.99 1.98 5.84
CA ILE A 35 1.44 1.72 4.50
C ILE A 35 0.07 2.37 4.44
N THR A 36 -0.16 3.20 3.43
CA THR A 36 -1.45 3.84 3.19
C THR A 36 -2.06 3.23 1.94
N LEU A 37 -3.28 2.73 2.08
CA LEU A 37 -4.09 2.24 0.97
C LEU A 37 -5.14 3.31 0.67
N ASN A 38 -5.33 3.63 -0.60
CA ASN A 38 -6.32 4.57 -1.05
C ASN A 38 -7.10 3.99 -2.23
N MET A 39 -8.41 4.14 -2.20
CA MET A 39 -9.30 3.77 -3.30
C MET A 39 -10.14 4.97 -3.67
N GLY A 40 -9.89 5.49 -4.88
CA GLY A 40 -10.69 6.58 -5.46
C GLY A 40 -11.93 6.01 -6.13
N VAL A 41 -13.10 6.48 -5.71
CA VAL A 41 -14.40 6.02 -6.23
C VAL A 41 -15.20 7.25 -6.71
N GLY A 42 -14.83 7.77 -7.88
CA GLY A 42 -15.48 8.94 -8.46
C GLY A 42 -16.97 8.73 -8.76
N GLU A 43 -17.36 7.49 -9.06
CA GLU A 43 -18.76 7.09 -9.30
C GLU A 43 -19.65 7.24 -8.06
N ALA A 44 -19.08 7.33 -6.87
CA ALA A 44 -19.78 7.53 -5.62
C ALA A 44 -20.56 8.88 -5.58
N ALA A 45 -20.16 9.84 -6.40
CA ALA A 45 -20.89 11.09 -6.57
C ALA A 45 -22.31 10.86 -7.09
N ALA A 46 -22.51 9.87 -7.96
CA ALA A 46 -23.82 9.50 -8.52
C ALA A 46 -24.50 8.41 -7.68
N ASN A 47 -23.76 7.46 -7.14
CA ASN A 47 -24.29 6.29 -6.43
C ASN A 47 -23.50 5.98 -5.16
N LYS A 48 -24.07 6.32 -3.99
CA LYS A 48 -23.45 6.09 -2.68
C LYS A 48 -23.17 4.61 -2.38
N LYS A 49 -23.98 3.67 -2.90
CA LYS A 49 -23.82 2.24 -2.67
C LYS A 49 -22.47 1.70 -3.19
N VAL A 50 -21.99 2.29 -4.28
CA VAL A 50 -20.68 1.95 -4.86
C VAL A 50 -19.54 2.20 -3.85
N LEU A 51 -19.65 3.29 -3.07
CA LEU A 51 -18.67 3.58 -2.03
C LEU A 51 -18.77 2.64 -0.83
N GLU A 52 -19.99 2.25 -0.45
CA GLU A 52 -20.20 1.27 0.64
C GLU A 52 -19.54 -0.07 0.31
N ASN A 53 -19.68 -0.54 -0.94
CA ASN A 53 -19.02 -1.73 -1.43
C ASN A 53 -17.49 -1.56 -1.41
N ALA A 54 -16.95 -0.42 -1.87
CA ALA A 54 -15.52 -0.13 -1.83
C ALA A 54 -14.97 -0.11 -0.39
N VAL A 55 -15.72 0.43 0.57
CA VAL A 55 -15.38 0.42 1.99
C VAL A 55 -15.38 -1.01 2.55
N ALA A 56 -16.33 -1.83 2.14
CA ALA A 56 -16.39 -3.25 2.54
C ALA A 56 -15.18 -4.03 2.00
N ASP A 57 -14.82 -3.87 0.72
CA ASP A 57 -13.65 -4.48 0.11
C ASP A 57 -12.35 -4.04 0.80
N MET A 58 -12.19 -2.74 1.00
CA MET A 58 -11.02 -2.19 1.69
C MET A 58 -10.92 -2.69 3.14
N THR A 59 -12.06 -2.90 3.81
CA THR A 59 -12.09 -3.47 5.18
C THR A 59 -11.60 -4.91 5.17
N LYS A 60 -12.01 -5.73 4.20
CA LYS A 60 -11.52 -7.11 4.06
C LYS A 60 -10.01 -7.14 3.81
N ILE A 61 -9.51 -6.32 2.87
CA ILE A 61 -8.09 -6.26 2.49
C ILE A 61 -7.22 -5.79 3.67
N SER A 62 -7.64 -4.75 4.38
CA SER A 62 -6.82 -4.11 5.42
C SER A 62 -7.01 -4.68 6.83
N GLY A 63 -8.11 -5.39 7.08
CA GLY A 63 -8.51 -5.81 8.42
C GLY A 63 -8.94 -4.65 9.35
N GLN A 64 -9.06 -3.43 8.81
CA GLN A 64 -9.44 -2.22 9.55
C GLN A 64 -10.53 -1.47 8.80
N LYS A 65 -11.41 -0.77 9.52
CA LYS A 65 -12.43 0.08 8.92
C LYS A 65 -11.79 1.31 8.26
N PRO A 66 -11.93 1.51 6.94
CA PRO A 66 -11.39 2.65 6.23
C PRO A 66 -12.10 3.95 6.63
N ILE A 67 -11.38 5.06 6.44
CA ILE A 67 -11.95 6.40 6.54
C ILE A 67 -12.48 6.79 5.17
N VAL A 68 -13.73 7.22 5.09
CA VAL A 68 -14.32 7.79 3.89
C VAL A 68 -13.73 9.17 3.63
N THR A 69 -13.17 9.37 2.45
CA THR A 69 -12.60 10.64 2.02
C THR A 69 -13.66 11.49 1.31
N LYS A 70 -13.75 12.77 1.71
CA LYS A 70 -14.72 13.73 1.18
C LYS A 70 -14.03 14.74 0.29
N THR A 71 -14.77 15.27 -0.67
CA THR A 71 -14.34 16.41 -1.49
C THR A 71 -14.08 17.64 -0.62
N ARG A 72 -13.12 18.46 -1.01
CA ARG A 72 -12.76 19.72 -0.33
C ARG A 72 -13.28 20.94 -1.09
N VAL A 73 -13.53 20.81 -2.38
CA VAL A 73 -13.93 21.90 -3.27
C VAL A 73 -14.99 21.38 -4.24
N SER A 74 -16.00 22.21 -4.50
CA SER A 74 -17.01 21.92 -5.50
C SER A 74 -16.45 22.14 -6.90
N VAL A 75 -16.56 21.14 -7.79
CA VAL A 75 -16.10 21.22 -9.17
C VAL A 75 -17.22 20.78 -10.10
N ALA A 76 -17.74 21.72 -10.91
CA ALA A 76 -18.88 21.49 -11.78
C ALA A 76 -18.60 20.45 -12.88
N SER A 77 -17.39 20.43 -13.46
CA SER A 77 -17.00 19.47 -14.50
C SER A 77 -17.04 18.02 -14.02
N PHE A 78 -16.74 17.77 -12.75
CA PHE A 78 -16.82 16.43 -12.14
C PHE A 78 -18.16 16.17 -11.44
N LYS A 79 -19.11 17.10 -11.50
CA LYS A 79 -20.43 17.00 -10.85
C LYS A 79 -20.35 16.69 -9.35
N ILE A 80 -19.36 17.25 -8.66
CA ILE A 80 -19.12 17.05 -7.23
C ILE A 80 -19.32 18.36 -6.45
N ARG A 81 -19.78 18.23 -5.21
CA ARG A 81 -19.91 19.33 -4.25
C ARG A 81 -19.04 19.08 -3.04
N ASP A 82 -18.69 20.15 -2.34
CA ASP A 82 -17.94 20.06 -1.09
C ASP A 82 -18.66 19.14 -0.08
N GLY A 83 -17.85 18.36 0.65
CA GLY A 83 -18.32 17.39 1.63
C GLY A 83 -18.84 16.06 1.06
N TRP A 84 -18.92 15.89 -0.27
CA TRP A 84 -19.38 14.63 -0.85
C TRP A 84 -18.35 13.53 -0.70
N PRO A 85 -18.77 12.30 -0.35
CA PRO A 85 -17.87 11.17 -0.23
C PRO A 85 -17.48 10.64 -1.61
N ILE A 86 -16.17 10.56 -1.90
CA ILE A 86 -15.62 10.15 -3.22
C ILE A 86 -14.55 9.09 -3.17
N GLY A 87 -14.24 8.57 -2.00
CA GLY A 87 -13.24 7.52 -1.86
C GLY A 87 -13.09 7.04 -0.44
N CYS A 88 -12.20 6.10 -0.25
CA CYS A 88 -11.84 5.59 1.07
C CYS A 88 -10.32 5.37 1.19
N LYS A 89 -9.80 5.53 2.38
CA LYS A 89 -8.38 5.27 2.69
C LYS A 89 -8.22 4.58 4.03
N VAL A 90 -7.14 3.82 4.16
CA VAL A 90 -6.72 3.22 5.42
C VAL A 90 -5.22 3.38 5.59
N THR A 91 -4.76 3.55 6.82
CA THR A 91 -3.34 3.61 7.16
C THR A 91 -2.99 2.46 8.09
N LEU A 92 -2.10 1.61 7.62
CA LEU A 92 -1.59 0.46 8.36
C LEU A 92 -0.26 0.80 9.02
N ARG A 93 -0.09 0.37 10.28
CA ARG A 93 1.12 0.58 11.07
C ARG A 93 1.47 -0.68 11.86
N ARG A 94 2.71 -0.77 12.34
CA ARG A 94 3.18 -1.86 13.22
C ARG A 94 2.89 -3.24 12.61
N ASP A 95 2.34 -4.16 13.37
CA ASP A 95 2.11 -5.56 12.95
C ASP A 95 1.18 -5.65 11.74
N ALA A 96 0.08 -4.90 11.70
CA ALA A 96 -0.84 -4.87 10.54
C ALA A 96 -0.17 -4.44 9.24
N MET A 97 0.80 -3.51 9.32
CA MET A 97 1.59 -3.07 8.17
C MET A 97 2.49 -4.19 7.64
N TYR A 98 3.19 -4.90 8.52
CA TYR A 98 4.06 -6.00 8.11
C TYR A 98 3.28 -7.20 7.59
N GLU A 99 2.14 -7.53 8.21
CA GLU A 99 1.24 -8.58 7.74
C GLU A 99 0.68 -8.28 6.33
N PHE A 100 0.26 -7.04 6.11
CA PHE A 100 -0.19 -6.60 4.79
C PHE A 100 0.93 -6.68 3.75
N LEU A 101 2.13 -6.21 4.09
CA LEU A 101 3.28 -6.26 3.17
C LEU A 101 3.66 -7.71 2.82
N ASP A 102 3.62 -8.62 3.79
CA ASP A 102 3.90 -10.04 3.57
C ASP A 102 2.91 -10.66 2.58
N ARG A 103 1.61 -10.42 2.76
CA ARG A 103 0.57 -10.87 1.84
C ARG A 103 0.70 -10.22 0.45
N LEU A 104 1.00 -8.92 0.41
CA LEU A 104 1.20 -8.19 -0.84
C LEU A 104 2.32 -8.84 -1.67
N ILE A 105 3.49 -9.08 -1.08
CA ILE A 105 4.67 -9.61 -1.78
C ILE A 105 4.47 -11.06 -2.20
N ASN A 106 4.02 -11.91 -1.28
CA ASN A 106 4.04 -13.37 -1.49
C ASN A 106 2.76 -13.92 -2.11
N VAL A 107 1.63 -13.22 -1.99
CA VAL A 107 0.32 -13.72 -2.45
C VAL A 107 -0.28 -12.83 -3.52
N SER A 108 -0.41 -11.53 -3.27
CA SER A 108 -1.20 -10.64 -4.14
C SER A 108 -0.45 -10.27 -5.42
N LEU A 109 0.82 -9.85 -5.33
CA LEU A 109 1.59 -9.47 -6.52
C LEU A 109 1.78 -10.60 -7.52
N PRO A 110 2.07 -11.86 -7.12
CA PRO A 110 2.14 -12.97 -8.07
C PRO A 110 0.82 -13.29 -8.78
N ARG A 111 -0.32 -12.90 -8.20
CA ARG A 111 -1.65 -13.09 -8.80
C ARG A 111 -2.04 -12.00 -9.80
N VAL A 112 -1.28 -10.92 -9.86
CA VAL A 112 -1.53 -9.84 -10.84
C VAL A 112 -1.31 -10.38 -12.25
N ARG A 113 -2.28 -10.14 -13.13
CA ARG A 113 -2.21 -10.56 -14.53
C ARG A 113 -1.00 -9.93 -15.22
N ASP A 114 -0.24 -10.74 -15.95
CA ASP A 114 0.98 -10.31 -16.68
C ASP A 114 2.03 -9.58 -15.80
N PHE A 115 2.16 -10.01 -14.55
CA PHE A 115 3.11 -9.40 -13.62
C PHE A 115 4.56 -9.59 -14.09
N ARG A 116 5.25 -8.47 -14.33
CA ARG A 116 6.67 -8.44 -14.75
C ARG A 116 7.57 -7.71 -13.75
N GLY A 117 7.12 -7.60 -12.50
CA GLY A 117 7.78 -6.81 -11.47
C GLY A 117 7.30 -5.36 -11.42
N VAL A 118 7.61 -4.70 -10.32
CA VAL A 118 7.22 -3.31 -10.03
C VAL A 118 8.33 -2.36 -10.45
N SER A 119 7.97 -1.23 -11.06
CA SER A 119 8.95 -0.23 -11.50
C SER A 119 9.71 0.38 -10.33
N ALA A 120 11.04 0.37 -10.40
CA ALA A 120 11.89 1.03 -9.41
C ALA A 120 11.89 2.58 -9.54
N ARG A 121 11.20 3.14 -10.53
CA ARG A 121 11.07 4.60 -10.73
C ARG A 121 9.95 5.23 -9.89
N SER A 122 9.18 4.43 -9.17
CA SER A 122 8.02 4.89 -8.39
C SER A 122 8.38 5.37 -6.98
N PHE A 123 9.64 5.74 -6.75
CA PHE A 123 10.08 6.45 -5.55
C PHE A 123 9.86 7.95 -5.70
N ASP A 124 9.67 8.65 -4.58
CA ASP A 124 9.36 10.09 -4.53
C ASP A 124 10.58 11.02 -4.36
N GLY A 125 11.80 10.51 -4.39
CA GLY A 125 13.04 11.24 -4.12
C GLY A 125 13.37 11.38 -2.63
N ARG A 126 12.49 10.91 -1.74
CA ARG A 126 12.62 11.00 -0.28
C ARG A 126 12.48 9.65 0.42
N GLY A 127 12.68 8.57 -0.32
CA GLY A 127 12.65 7.21 0.22
C GLY A 127 11.26 6.63 0.45
N ASN A 128 10.19 7.19 -0.12
CA ASN A 128 8.87 6.58 -0.10
C ASN A 128 8.58 5.95 -1.45
N PHE A 129 7.81 4.86 -1.44
CA PHE A 129 7.48 4.09 -2.63
C PHE A 129 5.97 4.04 -2.84
N ASN A 130 5.52 4.31 -4.08
CA ASN A 130 4.12 4.30 -4.44
C ASN A 130 3.87 3.32 -5.59
N MET A 131 2.78 2.58 -5.51
CA MET A 131 2.34 1.70 -6.58
C MET A 131 0.82 1.65 -6.66
N GLY A 132 0.30 1.40 -7.86
CA GLY A 132 -1.11 1.14 -8.10
C GLY A 132 -1.35 -0.34 -8.43
N VAL A 133 -2.42 -0.88 -7.88
CA VAL A 133 -2.97 -2.18 -8.26
C VAL A 133 -4.26 -1.91 -9.02
N LYS A 134 -4.40 -2.47 -10.23
CA LYS A 134 -5.54 -2.20 -11.10
C LYS A 134 -6.82 -2.91 -10.64
N GLU A 135 -6.69 -4.04 -9.98
CA GLU A 135 -7.78 -4.95 -9.66
C GLU A 135 -7.71 -5.38 -8.20
N GLN A 136 -8.74 -5.08 -7.40
CA GLN A 136 -8.81 -5.53 -5.99
C GLN A 136 -8.91 -7.05 -5.83
N ILE A 137 -9.34 -7.75 -6.86
CA ILE A 137 -9.50 -9.21 -6.86
C ILE A 137 -8.18 -10.01 -6.73
N VAL A 138 -7.03 -9.33 -6.88
CA VAL A 138 -5.73 -9.97 -6.63
C VAL A 138 -5.51 -10.32 -5.16
N PHE A 139 -6.25 -9.67 -4.27
CA PHE A 139 -6.23 -9.97 -2.84
C PHE A 139 -7.09 -11.19 -2.54
N PRO A 140 -6.55 -12.21 -1.83
CA PRO A 140 -7.27 -13.46 -1.57
C PRO A 140 -8.51 -13.29 -0.68
N GLU A 141 -8.60 -12.18 0.05
CA GLU A 141 -9.73 -11.86 0.91
C GLU A 141 -10.97 -11.41 0.15
N ILE A 142 -10.82 -11.10 -1.13
CA ILE A 142 -11.91 -10.65 -2.01
C ILE A 142 -12.42 -11.84 -2.82
N ASP A 143 -13.70 -12.12 -2.67
CA ASP A 143 -14.41 -13.11 -3.47
C ASP A 143 -14.84 -12.47 -4.78
N PHE A 144 -14.42 -13.05 -5.91
CA PHE A 144 -14.73 -12.57 -7.26
C PHE A 144 -16.23 -12.50 -7.54
N ASP A 145 -16.97 -13.51 -7.07
CA ASP A 145 -18.43 -13.60 -7.33
C ASP A 145 -19.24 -12.58 -6.53
N ALA A 146 -18.66 -12.03 -5.46
CA ALA A 146 -19.29 -11.02 -4.60
C ALA A 146 -18.97 -9.57 -5.00
N VAL A 147 -18.06 -9.37 -5.97
CA VAL A 147 -17.63 -8.03 -6.40
C VAL A 147 -18.61 -7.44 -7.42
N ASP A 148 -19.09 -6.23 -7.14
CA ASP A 148 -19.98 -5.48 -8.04
C ASP A 148 -19.23 -4.84 -9.23
N ALA A 149 -18.00 -4.37 -9.00
CA ALA A 149 -17.14 -3.76 -10.02
C ALA A 149 -15.67 -3.91 -9.68
N ILE A 150 -14.83 -4.04 -10.71
CA ILE A 150 -13.37 -4.05 -10.55
C ILE A 150 -12.90 -2.63 -10.24
N ARG A 151 -12.17 -2.48 -9.13
CA ARG A 151 -11.60 -1.19 -8.69
C ARG A 151 -10.12 -1.33 -8.44
N GLY A 152 -9.40 -0.30 -8.86
CA GLY A 152 -8.00 -0.16 -8.51
C GLY A 152 -7.81 0.44 -7.12
N LEU A 153 -6.64 0.23 -6.56
CA LEU A 153 -6.22 0.88 -5.32
C LEU A 153 -4.76 1.32 -5.40
N ASP A 154 -4.45 2.41 -4.73
CA ASP A 154 -3.11 2.94 -4.59
C ASP A 154 -2.52 2.49 -3.26
N ILE A 155 -1.27 2.06 -3.29
CA ILE A 155 -0.49 1.61 -2.14
C ILE A 155 0.71 2.53 -2.00
N ALA A 156 0.75 3.30 -0.91
CA ALA A 156 1.88 4.16 -0.56
C ALA A 156 2.64 3.56 0.63
N ILE A 157 3.88 3.16 0.40
CA ILE A 157 4.79 2.62 1.42
C ILE A 157 5.70 3.75 1.87
N THR A 158 5.50 4.22 3.10
CA THR A 158 6.31 5.28 3.71
C THR A 158 7.41 4.66 4.56
N THR A 159 8.65 5.07 4.32
CA THR A 159 9.81 4.62 5.09
C THR A 159 10.43 5.77 5.89
N THR A 160 11.43 5.47 6.70
CA THR A 160 12.26 6.45 7.38
C THR A 160 13.59 6.69 6.67
N ALA A 161 13.76 6.17 5.45
CA ALA A 161 14.93 6.39 4.63
C ALA A 161 15.04 7.85 4.20
N ASN A 162 16.25 8.36 4.11
CA ASN A 162 16.50 9.73 3.63
C ASN A 162 16.65 9.78 2.11
N THR A 163 17.03 8.66 1.49
CA THR A 163 17.26 8.56 0.05
C THR A 163 16.52 7.38 -0.56
N ASP A 164 16.22 7.46 -1.84
CA ASP A 164 15.58 6.37 -2.59
C ASP A 164 16.46 5.11 -2.66
N ALA A 165 17.79 5.27 -2.66
CA ALA A 165 18.73 4.16 -2.64
C ALA A 165 18.60 3.31 -1.37
N GLU A 166 18.51 3.96 -0.22
CA GLU A 166 18.29 3.31 1.08
C GLU A 166 16.92 2.61 1.12
N ALA A 167 15.86 3.28 0.67
CA ALA A 167 14.51 2.71 0.64
C ALA A 167 14.42 1.53 -0.33
N ARG A 168 15.07 1.61 -1.50
CA ARG A 168 15.14 0.51 -2.46
C ARG A 168 15.87 -0.70 -1.85
N ALA A 169 16.99 -0.49 -1.17
CA ALA A 169 17.72 -1.55 -0.48
C ALA A 169 16.88 -2.18 0.63
N LEU A 170 16.15 -1.38 1.41
CA LEU A 170 15.22 -1.86 2.42
C LEU A 170 14.13 -2.76 1.83
N LEU A 171 13.45 -2.31 0.78
CA LEU A 171 12.39 -3.10 0.13
C LEU A 171 12.95 -4.34 -0.57
N ALA A 172 14.13 -4.25 -1.19
CA ALA A 172 14.81 -5.39 -1.79
C ALA A 172 15.17 -6.47 -0.75
N ALA A 173 15.59 -6.06 0.45
CA ALA A 173 15.83 -6.98 1.57
C ALA A 173 14.57 -7.72 2.04
N PHE A 174 13.39 -7.11 1.88
CA PHE A 174 12.08 -7.77 2.05
C PHE A 174 11.67 -8.63 0.83
N ARG A 175 12.53 -8.78 -0.17
CA ARG A 175 12.25 -9.50 -1.42
C ARG A 175 11.13 -8.88 -2.25
N PHE A 176 10.99 -7.55 -2.18
CA PHE A 176 10.03 -6.84 -3.02
C PHE A 176 10.39 -7.02 -4.50
N PRO A 177 9.45 -7.43 -5.37
CA PRO A 177 9.73 -7.84 -6.74
C PRO A 177 9.92 -6.63 -7.66
N PHE A 178 11.05 -5.95 -7.56
CA PHE A 178 11.40 -4.89 -8.50
C PHE A 178 11.71 -5.44 -9.90
N ARG A 179 11.30 -4.71 -10.91
CA ARG A 179 11.70 -4.97 -12.29
C ARG A 179 13.13 -4.47 -12.49
N ASN A 180 13.96 -5.33 -13.08
CA ASN A 180 15.31 -4.96 -13.53
C ASN A 180 15.27 -4.01 -14.71
#